data_c1c40608eaf891757a24fca21c3ec942
#
_entry.id   c1c40608eaf891757a24fca21c3ec942
#
_cell.length_a   1.000
_cell.length_b   1.000
_cell.length_c   1.000
_cell.angle_alpha   90.00
_cell.angle_beta   90.00
_cell.angle_gamma   90.00
#
_symmetry.space_group_name_H-M   'P 1'
#
loop_
_entity.id
_entity.type
_entity.pdbx_description
1 polymer ?
#
loop_
_entity_poly.entity_id
_entity_poly.type
_entity_poly.pdbx_seq_one_letter_code
_entity_poly.pdbx_strand_id
1 'polypeptide(L)'
;MIRINMFSQADSVAGQGVGAAYEELIRLLRTRLVDDFYVTINRYGASDLTHYHTINPTYYANSFSPARGRKIGYVHFLPDTLEGSIKLPGMAKEVFYKYVIDFYKRMDQIVVVNPIFIDKLADYGIDRDKVRYIPNFVAKSEFYEESQAKKNAVRKELGLPLDQFVVFGDGQVQARKGVDDFAKLALANPDIQFIWAGGFSFGPITDGYDHFKKLVDNPPQNLKFTGIIDRVKLVDYLNVADLFLLPSFDELFPMSVLEAFSCGTPVLLRDLDLYRAIIDGYYMSGKDFVELNTRLRFAKEHPEILAQYQDLSRAASAQYSEDHLTEIWRDFYQEQYKLGRELGQIRYE
;
A
#
# COMPACT_ATOMS: atom_id res chain seq x y z
N MET A 1 15.21 -15.14 22.46
CA MET A 1 14.59 -14.78 21.16
C MET A 1 13.08 -14.76 21.33
N ILE A 2 12.42 -13.64 20.98
CA ILE A 2 10.97 -13.46 21.12
C ILE A 2 10.27 -14.21 19.99
N ARG A 3 9.23 -15.01 20.32
CA ARG A 3 8.48 -15.77 19.32
C ARG A 3 7.29 -14.96 18.81
N ILE A 4 7.32 -14.59 17.54
CA ILE A 4 6.24 -13.87 16.87
C ILE A 4 5.52 -14.83 15.92
N ASN A 5 4.21 -14.92 16.02
CA ASN A 5 3.41 -15.65 15.05
C ASN A 5 2.57 -14.66 14.22
N MET A 6 2.80 -14.66 12.91
CA MET A 6 2.13 -13.80 11.94
C MET A 6 0.94 -14.53 11.34
N PHE A 7 -0.26 -14.00 11.52
CA PHE A 7 -1.47 -14.53 10.88
C PHE A 7 -1.87 -13.67 9.70
N SER A 8 -1.79 -14.23 8.50
CA SER A 8 -2.14 -13.56 7.24
C SER A 8 -2.63 -14.55 6.20
N GLN A 9 -3.56 -14.12 5.37
CA GLN A 9 -3.91 -14.70 4.07
C GLN A 9 -3.78 -13.66 2.95
N ALA A 10 -3.01 -12.59 3.18
CA ALA A 10 -2.84 -11.50 2.22
C ALA A 10 -2.11 -11.95 0.93
N ASP A 11 -1.29 -12.99 1.02
CA ASP A 11 -0.58 -13.64 -0.10
C ASP A 11 -1.52 -14.45 -1.03
N SER A 12 -2.75 -14.71 -0.61
CA SER A 12 -3.72 -15.46 -1.41
C SER A 12 -4.37 -14.67 -2.55
N VAL A 13 -4.21 -13.33 -2.59
CA VAL A 13 -4.82 -12.47 -3.60
C VAL A 13 -3.76 -11.60 -4.27
N ALA A 14 -3.45 -11.93 -5.53
CA ALA A 14 -2.46 -11.19 -6.32
C ALA A 14 -2.88 -9.73 -6.60
N GLY A 15 -1.91 -8.82 -6.65
CA GLY A 15 -2.12 -7.43 -7.02
C GLY A 15 -2.74 -6.56 -5.91
N GLN A 16 -2.62 -6.96 -4.64
CA GLN A 16 -3.08 -6.17 -3.50
C GLN A 16 -1.91 -5.59 -2.69
N GLY A 17 -1.99 -4.30 -2.36
CA GLY A 17 -1.00 -3.62 -1.52
C GLY A 17 -0.86 -4.19 -0.10
N VAL A 18 -1.91 -4.83 0.43
CA VAL A 18 -1.87 -5.52 1.73
C VAL A 18 -0.87 -6.68 1.71
N GLY A 19 -0.85 -7.46 0.63
CA GLY A 19 0.14 -8.54 0.42
C GLY A 19 1.55 -7.99 0.38
N ALA A 20 1.79 -6.93 -0.40
CA ALA A 20 3.09 -6.30 -0.51
C ALA A 20 3.60 -5.77 0.85
N ALA A 21 2.76 -5.04 1.60
CA ALA A 21 3.14 -4.53 2.93
C ALA A 21 3.45 -5.67 3.92
N TYR A 22 2.71 -6.77 3.87
CA TYR A 22 2.95 -7.96 4.68
C TYR A 22 4.30 -8.63 4.33
N GLU A 23 4.57 -8.82 3.04
CA GLU A 23 5.82 -9.43 2.55
C GLU A 23 7.04 -8.59 2.94
N GLU A 24 6.97 -7.25 2.85
CA GLU A 24 8.02 -6.35 3.31
C GLU A 24 8.33 -6.57 4.80
N LEU A 25 7.32 -6.60 5.66
CA LEU A 25 7.51 -6.82 7.09
C LEU A 25 8.07 -8.21 7.41
N ILE A 26 7.58 -9.27 6.77
CA ILE A 26 8.10 -10.62 6.95
C ILE A 26 9.58 -10.70 6.55
N ARG A 27 9.94 -10.07 5.42
CA ARG A 27 11.31 -10.03 4.96
C ARG A 27 12.20 -9.29 5.96
N LEU A 28 11.82 -8.09 6.40
CA LEU A 28 12.55 -7.31 7.39
C LEU A 28 12.82 -8.15 8.66
N LEU A 29 11.80 -8.80 9.20
CA LEU A 29 11.92 -9.62 10.40
C LEU A 29 12.85 -10.83 10.22
N ARG A 30 12.84 -11.45 9.04
CA ARG A 30 13.63 -12.66 8.74
C ARG A 30 15.05 -12.38 8.27
N THR A 31 15.34 -11.17 7.83
CA THR A 31 16.67 -10.81 7.31
C THR A 31 17.41 -9.87 8.25
N ARG A 32 16.75 -8.82 8.74
CA ARG A 32 17.37 -7.77 9.55
C ARG A 32 17.24 -8.02 11.07
N LEU A 33 16.19 -8.71 11.48
CA LEU A 33 15.85 -8.93 12.90
C LEU A 33 15.81 -10.42 13.29
N VAL A 34 16.50 -11.25 12.51
CA VAL A 34 16.55 -12.72 12.72
C VAL A 34 17.18 -13.11 14.06
N ASP A 35 18.07 -12.29 14.59
CA ASP A 35 18.70 -12.53 15.90
C ASP A 35 17.81 -12.11 17.09
N ASP A 36 16.86 -11.19 16.85
CA ASP A 36 15.93 -10.71 17.88
C ASP A 36 14.66 -11.57 17.95
N PHE A 37 14.13 -12.00 16.80
CA PHE A 37 12.80 -12.61 16.68
C PHE A 37 12.80 -13.95 15.95
N TYR A 38 12.08 -14.92 16.53
CA TYR A 38 11.72 -16.16 15.83
C TYR A 38 10.32 -16.05 15.24
N VAL A 39 10.23 -15.94 13.92
CA VAL A 39 8.98 -15.67 13.21
C VAL A 39 8.38 -16.94 12.61
N THR A 40 7.14 -17.25 12.99
CA THR A 40 6.32 -18.29 12.38
C THR A 40 5.14 -17.67 11.65
N ILE A 41 4.59 -18.37 10.64
CA ILE A 41 3.45 -17.93 9.85
C ILE A 41 2.32 -18.95 10.00
N ASN A 42 1.13 -18.45 10.35
CA ASN A 42 -0.11 -19.23 10.44
C ASN A 42 0.02 -20.51 11.30
N ARG A 43 0.82 -20.48 12.39
CA ARG A 43 0.98 -21.59 13.32
C ARG A 43 0.01 -21.48 14.49
N TYR A 44 -0.64 -22.59 14.85
CA TYR A 44 -1.59 -22.64 15.95
C TYR A 44 -0.95 -23.01 17.30
N GLY A 45 0.37 -23.11 17.38
CA GLY A 45 1.16 -23.29 18.59
C GLY A 45 1.23 -22.04 19.49
N ALA A 46 1.86 -22.13 20.66
CA ALA A 46 2.08 -21.00 21.56
C ALA A 46 3.07 -19.99 20.97
N SER A 47 2.82 -18.70 21.22
CA SER A 47 3.68 -17.58 20.82
C SER A 47 3.73 -16.53 21.91
N ASP A 48 4.79 -15.73 21.94
CA ASP A 48 4.90 -14.60 22.86
C ASP A 48 4.07 -13.42 22.34
N LEU A 49 4.16 -13.18 21.04
CA LEU A 49 3.36 -12.19 20.33
C LEU A 49 2.62 -12.86 19.17
N THR A 50 1.40 -12.45 18.93
CA THR A 50 0.63 -12.83 17.74
C THR A 50 0.20 -11.59 17.00
N HIS A 51 0.60 -11.47 15.72
CA HIS A 51 0.29 -10.32 14.87
C HIS A 51 -0.67 -10.73 13.75
N TYR A 52 -1.86 -10.15 13.76
CA TYR A 52 -2.94 -10.44 12.81
C TYR A 52 -2.95 -9.38 11.70
N HIS A 53 -2.62 -9.78 10.48
CA HIS A 53 -2.61 -8.93 9.28
C HIS A 53 -3.90 -9.02 8.47
N THR A 54 -4.67 -10.09 8.65
CA THR A 54 -5.99 -10.24 8.02
C THR A 54 -7.02 -10.67 9.05
N ILE A 55 -8.28 -10.34 8.79
CA ILE A 55 -9.40 -10.49 9.73
C ILE A 55 -10.23 -11.75 9.50
N ASN A 56 -9.62 -12.83 9.08
CA ASN A 56 -10.34 -14.08 8.81
C ASN A 56 -11.08 -14.60 10.05
N PRO A 57 -12.30 -15.17 9.91
CA PRO A 57 -13.08 -15.70 11.04
C PRO A 57 -12.33 -16.73 11.88
N THR A 58 -11.49 -17.56 11.25
CA THR A 58 -10.63 -18.52 11.95
C THR A 58 -9.59 -17.82 12.84
N TYR A 59 -9.06 -16.66 12.41
CA TYR A 59 -8.13 -15.88 13.21
C TYR A 59 -8.84 -15.16 14.36
N TYR A 60 -10.07 -14.69 14.12
CA TYR A 60 -10.91 -14.15 15.19
C TYR A 60 -11.15 -15.19 16.29
N ALA A 61 -11.61 -16.38 15.93
CA ALA A 61 -11.77 -17.49 16.87
C ALA A 61 -10.46 -17.85 17.58
N ASN A 62 -9.35 -17.88 16.85
CA ASN A 62 -8.01 -18.14 17.39
C ASN A 62 -7.54 -17.08 18.41
N SER A 63 -7.96 -15.81 18.24
CA SER A 63 -7.59 -14.71 19.14
C SER A 63 -8.12 -14.87 20.57
N PHE A 64 -9.07 -15.77 20.83
CA PHE A 64 -9.56 -16.08 22.17
C PHE A 64 -8.60 -16.98 22.98
N SER A 65 -7.66 -17.67 22.33
CA SER A 65 -6.74 -18.57 23.00
C SER A 65 -5.69 -17.80 23.80
N PRO A 66 -5.48 -18.13 25.09
CA PRO A 66 -4.42 -17.54 25.90
C PRO A 66 -3.01 -17.91 25.39
N ALA A 67 -2.88 -18.96 24.56
CA ALA A 67 -1.61 -19.36 23.96
C ALA A 67 -1.11 -18.37 22.89
N ARG A 68 -1.91 -17.35 22.54
CA ARG A 68 -1.54 -16.31 21.57
C ARG A 68 -0.63 -15.21 22.14
N GLY A 69 -0.34 -15.26 23.45
CA GLY A 69 0.41 -14.19 24.12
C GLY A 69 -0.27 -12.83 23.93
N ARG A 70 0.52 -11.79 23.72
CA ARG A 70 0.00 -10.45 23.42
C ARG A 70 -0.39 -10.33 21.94
N LYS A 71 -1.59 -9.85 21.70
CA LYS A 71 -2.23 -9.81 20.38
C LYS A 71 -2.09 -8.42 19.76
N ILE A 72 -1.55 -8.37 18.56
CA ILE A 72 -1.36 -7.16 17.76
C ILE A 72 -2.24 -7.28 16.52
N GLY A 73 -3.02 -6.25 16.20
CA GLY A 73 -3.78 -6.15 14.96
C GLY A 73 -3.13 -5.16 14.00
N TYR A 74 -3.14 -5.47 12.71
CA TYR A 74 -2.72 -4.54 11.67
C TYR A 74 -3.93 -4.07 10.89
N VAL A 75 -4.16 -2.76 10.83
CA VAL A 75 -5.29 -2.19 10.11
C VAL A 75 -4.91 -1.92 8.68
N HIS A 76 -5.37 -2.78 7.79
CA HIS A 76 -5.24 -2.62 6.34
C HIS A 76 -6.51 -2.08 5.69
N PHE A 77 -7.61 -2.01 6.41
CA PHE A 77 -8.87 -1.40 5.99
C PHE A 77 -9.78 -1.11 7.19
N LEU A 78 -10.66 -0.15 7.01
CA LEU A 78 -11.77 0.17 7.90
C LEU A 78 -13.09 -0.01 7.14
N PRO A 79 -14.24 -0.08 7.83
CA PRO A 79 -15.53 -0.11 7.16
C PRO A 79 -15.68 0.94 6.06
N ASP A 80 -15.27 2.19 6.34
CA ASP A 80 -15.37 3.32 5.42
C ASP A 80 -14.54 3.13 4.15
N THR A 81 -13.37 2.51 4.25
CA THR A 81 -12.44 2.29 3.11
C THR A 81 -12.83 1.11 2.23
N LEU A 82 -13.81 0.31 2.66
CA LEU A 82 -14.35 -0.82 1.87
C LEU A 82 -15.52 -0.39 0.96
N GLU A 83 -16.06 0.80 1.17
CA GLU A 83 -17.09 1.33 0.29
C GLU A 83 -16.53 1.55 -1.12
N GLY A 84 -17.26 1.07 -2.14
CA GLY A 84 -16.81 1.12 -3.53
C GLY A 84 -15.75 0.09 -3.94
N SER A 85 -15.35 -0.84 -3.03
CA SER A 85 -14.42 -1.92 -3.35
C SER A 85 -15.12 -3.28 -3.52
N ILE A 86 -16.13 -3.58 -2.72
CA ILE A 86 -16.87 -4.85 -2.72
C ILE A 86 -18.37 -4.60 -2.62
N LYS A 87 -19.16 -5.26 -3.49
CA LYS A 87 -20.63 -5.24 -3.43
C LYS A 87 -21.11 -6.19 -2.32
N LEU A 88 -21.52 -5.65 -1.18
CA LEU A 88 -22.20 -6.38 -0.13
C LEU A 88 -23.65 -5.93 0.01
N PRO A 89 -24.63 -6.85 0.14
CA PRO A 89 -26.02 -6.50 0.48
C PRO A 89 -26.08 -5.78 1.83
N GLY A 90 -26.99 -4.78 1.99
CA GLY A 90 -27.02 -3.87 3.12
C GLY A 90 -26.90 -4.53 4.51
N MET A 91 -27.71 -5.54 4.81
CA MET A 91 -27.69 -6.23 6.11
C MET A 91 -26.38 -7.03 6.33
N ALA A 92 -25.86 -7.66 5.27
CA ALA A 92 -24.57 -8.37 5.33
C ALA A 92 -23.40 -7.40 5.53
N LYS A 93 -23.51 -6.19 4.97
CA LYS A 93 -22.52 -5.10 5.13
C LYS A 93 -22.42 -4.66 6.60
N GLU A 94 -23.55 -4.40 7.28
CA GLU A 94 -23.56 -4.00 8.69
C GLU A 94 -22.98 -5.07 9.62
N VAL A 95 -23.34 -6.34 9.39
CA VAL A 95 -22.79 -7.47 10.15
C VAL A 95 -21.28 -7.60 9.95
N PHE A 96 -20.83 -7.45 8.72
CA PHE A 96 -19.42 -7.51 8.39
C PHE A 96 -18.64 -6.34 9.02
N TYR A 97 -19.15 -5.12 8.96
CA TYR A 97 -18.51 -3.95 9.56
C TYR A 97 -18.40 -4.06 11.08
N LYS A 98 -19.47 -4.52 11.73
CA LYS A 98 -19.42 -4.81 13.16
C LYS A 98 -18.36 -5.88 13.48
N TYR A 99 -18.30 -6.95 12.71
CA TYR A 99 -17.29 -8.00 12.86
C TYR A 99 -15.86 -7.44 12.75
N VAL A 100 -15.58 -6.59 11.75
CA VAL A 100 -14.25 -5.95 11.57
C VAL A 100 -13.85 -5.18 12.83
N ILE A 101 -14.75 -4.36 13.35
CA ILE A 101 -14.47 -3.55 14.54
C ILE A 101 -14.35 -4.43 15.79
N ASP A 102 -15.20 -5.45 15.95
CA ASP A 102 -15.10 -6.39 17.07
C ASP A 102 -13.77 -7.18 17.03
N PHE A 103 -13.26 -7.50 15.83
CA PHE A 103 -11.93 -8.10 15.67
C PHE A 103 -10.83 -7.16 16.18
N TYR A 104 -10.83 -5.89 15.78
CA TYR A 104 -9.83 -4.92 16.24
C TYR A 104 -9.94 -4.64 17.75
N LYS A 105 -11.13 -4.56 18.31
CA LYS A 105 -11.36 -4.40 19.77
C LYS A 105 -10.74 -5.52 20.61
N ARG A 106 -10.56 -6.70 20.02
CA ARG A 106 -9.93 -7.84 20.70
C ARG A 106 -8.42 -7.75 20.77
N MET A 107 -7.80 -6.88 20.02
CA MET A 107 -6.35 -6.72 20.00
C MET A 107 -5.89 -5.97 21.27
N ASP A 108 -4.73 -6.34 21.78
CA ASP A 108 -4.08 -5.66 22.89
C ASP A 108 -3.38 -4.38 22.42
N GLN A 109 -2.88 -4.41 21.17
CA GLN A 109 -2.30 -3.28 20.45
C GLN A 109 -2.74 -3.31 18.99
N ILE A 110 -2.84 -2.15 18.37
CA ILE A 110 -3.20 -2.00 16.96
C ILE A 110 -2.13 -1.18 16.24
N VAL A 111 -1.72 -1.60 15.06
CA VAL A 111 -0.86 -0.83 14.18
C VAL A 111 -1.70 -0.26 13.02
N VAL A 112 -1.51 1.02 12.75
CA VAL A 112 -2.10 1.72 11.60
C VAL A 112 -0.99 2.30 10.73
N VAL A 113 -1.21 2.32 9.42
CA VAL A 113 -0.24 2.85 8.44
C VAL A 113 -0.40 4.35 8.19
N ASN A 114 -1.44 4.97 8.75
CA ASN A 114 -1.72 6.38 8.63
C ASN A 114 -2.27 6.92 9.96
N PRO A 115 -1.73 8.02 10.51
CA PRO A 115 -2.14 8.54 11.81
C PRO A 115 -3.62 8.99 11.86
N ILE A 116 -4.23 9.36 10.74
CA ILE A 116 -5.67 9.71 10.67
C ILE A 116 -6.55 8.56 11.17
N PHE A 117 -6.11 7.30 11.01
CA PHE A 117 -6.88 6.15 11.46
C PHE A 117 -6.92 5.99 12.99
N ILE A 118 -6.07 6.68 13.75
CA ILE A 118 -6.14 6.71 15.22
C ILE A 118 -7.47 7.31 15.65
N ASP A 119 -7.85 8.46 15.07
CA ASP A 119 -9.11 9.12 15.37
C ASP A 119 -10.32 8.34 14.84
N LYS A 120 -10.23 7.83 13.61
CA LYS A 120 -11.28 6.97 13.05
C LYS A 120 -11.55 5.72 13.90
N LEU A 121 -10.54 5.07 14.43
CA LEU A 121 -10.68 3.92 15.32
C LEU A 121 -11.27 4.33 16.68
N ALA A 122 -10.94 5.52 17.17
CA ALA A 122 -11.52 6.06 18.39
C ALA A 122 -13.03 6.32 18.24
N ASP A 123 -13.51 6.75 17.08
CA ASP A 123 -14.94 6.92 16.78
C ASP A 123 -15.70 5.58 16.85
N TYR A 124 -15.02 4.45 16.58
CA TYR A 124 -15.55 3.11 16.79
C TYR A 124 -15.41 2.59 18.23
N GLY A 125 -14.91 3.43 19.16
CA GLY A 125 -14.76 3.10 20.58
C GLY A 125 -13.50 2.24 20.87
N ILE A 126 -12.45 2.39 20.08
CA ILE A 126 -11.12 1.83 20.35
C ILE A 126 -10.25 2.92 20.99
N ASP A 127 -9.63 2.60 22.12
CA ASP A 127 -8.79 3.52 22.85
C ASP A 127 -7.57 3.94 22.00
N ARG A 128 -7.29 5.25 21.94
CA ARG A 128 -6.15 5.79 21.18
C ARG A 128 -4.83 5.24 21.66
N ASP A 129 -4.67 4.99 22.96
CA ASP A 129 -3.43 4.43 23.53
C ASP A 129 -3.13 3.00 23.05
N LYS A 130 -4.15 2.31 22.53
CA LYS A 130 -3.99 1.01 21.88
C LYS A 130 -3.59 1.09 20.41
N VAL A 131 -3.49 2.29 19.83
CA VAL A 131 -3.20 2.46 18.40
C VAL A 131 -1.86 3.11 18.20
N ARG A 132 -0.97 2.44 17.49
CA ARG A 132 0.37 2.91 17.13
C ARG A 132 0.44 3.14 15.62
N TYR A 133 0.84 4.33 15.21
CA TYR A 133 1.23 4.59 13.83
C TYR A 133 2.62 4.03 13.54
N ILE A 134 2.71 3.13 12.57
CA ILE A 134 3.97 2.68 11.95
C ILE A 134 3.72 2.66 10.44
N PRO A 135 4.44 3.46 9.65
CA PRO A 135 4.20 3.54 8.22
C PRO A 135 4.60 2.25 7.49
N ASN A 136 4.03 2.06 6.30
CA ASN A 136 4.57 1.11 5.32
C ASN A 136 5.97 1.55 4.87
N PHE A 137 6.73 0.62 4.33
CA PHE A 137 8.07 0.85 3.78
C PHE A 137 8.31 -0.05 2.58
N VAL A 138 9.37 0.25 1.83
CA VAL A 138 9.81 -0.54 0.68
C VAL A 138 11.32 -0.76 0.79
N ALA A 139 11.76 -2.00 0.54
CA ALA A 139 13.17 -2.31 0.51
C ALA A 139 13.82 -1.84 -0.78
N LYS A 140 14.94 -1.13 -0.63
CA LYS A 140 15.77 -0.69 -1.76
C LYS A 140 16.45 -1.83 -2.53
N SER A 141 16.43 -3.04 -2.01
CA SER A 141 16.87 -4.24 -2.74
C SER A 141 15.86 -4.72 -3.78
N GLU A 142 14.59 -4.31 -3.65
CA GLU A 142 13.51 -4.67 -4.58
C GLU A 142 13.11 -3.53 -5.50
N PHE A 143 12.98 -2.31 -4.95
CA PHE A 143 12.67 -1.11 -5.72
C PHE A 143 13.80 -0.10 -5.56
N TYR A 144 14.40 0.26 -6.67
CA TYR A 144 15.58 1.12 -6.71
C TYR A 144 15.64 1.91 -8.01
N GLU A 145 16.35 3.01 -7.97
CA GLU A 145 16.57 3.84 -9.15
C GLU A 145 17.63 3.19 -10.04
N GLU A 146 17.28 2.97 -11.32
CA GLU A 146 18.16 2.43 -12.33
C GLU A 146 19.01 3.52 -13.00
N SER A 147 20.13 3.11 -13.58
CA SER A 147 20.95 3.99 -14.41
C SER A 147 20.19 4.44 -15.67
N GLN A 148 20.52 5.63 -16.19
CA GLN A 148 19.91 6.14 -17.42
C GLN A 148 20.10 5.19 -18.61
N ALA A 149 21.25 4.50 -18.69
CA ALA A 149 21.51 3.51 -19.72
C ALA A 149 20.52 2.33 -19.64
N LYS A 150 20.23 1.85 -18.42
CA LYS A 150 19.24 0.78 -18.20
C LYS A 150 17.83 1.26 -18.50
N LYS A 151 17.43 2.45 -18.04
CA LYS A 151 16.13 3.07 -18.37
C LYS A 151 15.91 3.15 -19.88
N ASN A 152 16.93 3.59 -20.63
CA ASN A 152 16.86 3.65 -22.09
C ASN A 152 16.75 2.26 -22.74
N ALA A 153 17.42 1.24 -22.22
CA ALA A 153 17.31 -0.13 -22.71
C ALA A 153 15.91 -0.69 -22.50
N VAL A 154 15.35 -0.51 -21.29
CA VAL A 154 13.99 -0.94 -20.95
C VAL A 154 12.94 -0.21 -21.80
N ARG A 155 13.08 1.11 -22.03
CA ARG A 155 12.18 1.84 -22.95
C ARG A 155 12.15 1.18 -24.33
N LYS A 156 13.30 0.80 -24.89
CA LYS A 156 13.39 0.10 -26.20
C LYS A 156 12.69 -1.27 -26.16
N GLU A 157 12.88 -2.03 -25.09
CA GLU A 157 12.23 -3.34 -24.90
C GLU A 157 10.70 -3.22 -24.82
N LEU A 158 10.20 -2.15 -24.18
CA LEU A 158 8.78 -1.86 -24.05
C LEU A 158 8.17 -1.17 -25.29
N GLY A 159 9.01 -0.83 -26.30
CA GLY A 159 8.58 -0.12 -27.51
C GLY A 159 8.23 1.35 -27.25
N LEU A 160 8.81 1.98 -26.22
CA LEU A 160 8.62 3.37 -25.84
C LEU A 160 9.72 4.23 -26.49
N PRO A 161 9.39 5.27 -27.28
CA PRO A 161 10.35 6.25 -27.75
C PRO A 161 11.11 6.92 -26.61
N LEU A 162 12.40 7.21 -26.82
CA LEU A 162 13.25 7.78 -25.77
C LEU A 162 12.85 9.21 -25.37
N ASP A 163 12.26 9.96 -26.29
CA ASP A 163 11.81 11.33 -26.17
C ASP A 163 10.32 11.47 -25.78
N GLN A 164 9.59 10.34 -25.71
CA GLN A 164 8.19 10.35 -25.32
C GLN A 164 8.02 10.50 -23.81
N PHE A 165 7.16 11.44 -23.40
CA PHE A 165 6.77 11.55 -22.00
C PHE A 165 5.88 10.37 -21.59
N VAL A 166 6.25 9.67 -20.51
CA VAL A 166 5.57 8.47 -20.04
C VAL A 166 4.98 8.72 -18.65
N VAL A 167 3.67 8.53 -18.54
CA VAL A 167 2.94 8.53 -17.26
C VAL A 167 2.60 7.09 -16.88
N PHE A 168 3.01 6.68 -15.71
CA PHE A 168 2.72 5.35 -15.18
C PHE A 168 1.82 5.44 -13.95
N GLY A 169 0.85 4.55 -13.86
CA GLY A 169 0.01 4.34 -12.67
C GLY A 169 -0.16 2.86 -12.42
N ASP A 170 -0.40 2.48 -11.16
CA ASP A 170 -0.67 1.10 -10.84
C ASP A 170 -1.72 0.90 -9.75
N GLY A 171 -2.30 -0.29 -9.73
CA GLY A 171 -3.28 -0.72 -8.76
C GLY A 171 -4.43 -1.47 -9.39
N GLN A 172 -5.36 -1.92 -8.56
CA GLN A 172 -6.56 -2.62 -9.03
C GLN A 172 -7.39 -1.71 -9.95
N VAL A 173 -7.94 -2.30 -11.01
CA VAL A 173 -8.84 -1.58 -11.92
C VAL A 173 -10.22 -1.49 -11.27
N GLN A 174 -10.47 -0.34 -10.63
CA GLN A 174 -11.71 -0.05 -9.89
C GLN A 174 -11.93 1.45 -9.73
N ALA A 175 -13.18 1.87 -9.47
CA ALA A 175 -13.57 3.27 -9.34
C ALA A 175 -12.74 4.03 -8.29
N ARG A 176 -12.53 3.42 -7.12
CA ARG A 176 -11.76 4.00 -6.02
C ARG A 176 -10.33 4.43 -6.43
N LYS A 177 -9.70 3.70 -7.35
CA LYS A 177 -8.35 4.00 -7.86
C LYS A 177 -8.30 5.14 -8.89
N GLY A 178 -9.46 5.69 -9.29
CA GLY A 178 -9.53 6.80 -10.23
C GLY A 178 -9.14 6.43 -11.66
N VAL A 179 -9.32 5.16 -12.06
CA VAL A 179 -8.95 4.67 -13.40
C VAL A 179 -9.66 5.42 -14.51
N ASP A 180 -10.92 5.86 -14.28
CA ASP A 180 -11.65 6.72 -15.24
C ASP A 180 -10.96 8.08 -15.44
N ASP A 181 -10.48 8.70 -14.36
CA ASP A 181 -9.79 9.99 -14.47
C ASP A 181 -8.41 9.81 -15.12
N PHE A 182 -7.72 8.68 -14.84
CA PHE A 182 -6.48 8.33 -15.54
C PHE A 182 -6.71 8.19 -17.06
N ALA A 183 -7.78 7.51 -17.47
CA ALA A 183 -8.14 7.35 -18.88
C ALA A 183 -8.57 8.68 -19.54
N LYS A 184 -9.31 9.54 -18.82
CA LYS A 184 -9.65 10.89 -19.28
C LYS A 184 -8.42 11.76 -19.47
N LEU A 185 -7.43 11.66 -18.57
CA LEU A 185 -6.15 12.36 -18.70
C LEU A 185 -5.38 11.88 -19.95
N ALA A 186 -5.41 10.59 -20.25
CA ALA A 186 -4.83 10.06 -21.48
C ALA A 186 -5.51 10.66 -22.72
N LEU A 187 -6.84 10.68 -22.77
CA LEU A 187 -7.60 11.29 -23.88
C LEU A 187 -7.30 12.79 -24.07
N ALA A 188 -7.13 13.52 -22.96
CA ALA A 188 -6.84 14.95 -22.99
C ALA A 188 -5.39 15.27 -23.40
N ASN A 189 -4.48 14.29 -23.36
CA ASN A 189 -3.06 14.45 -23.63
C ASN A 189 -2.53 13.41 -24.62
N PRO A 190 -2.93 13.50 -25.90
CA PRO A 190 -2.56 12.50 -26.93
C PRO A 190 -1.06 12.44 -27.24
N ASP A 191 -0.30 13.44 -26.82
CA ASP A 191 1.15 13.56 -26.93
C ASP A 191 1.94 12.91 -25.75
N ILE A 192 1.23 12.28 -24.83
CA ILE A 192 1.78 11.59 -23.66
C ILE A 192 1.42 10.10 -23.72
N GLN A 193 2.37 9.21 -23.41
CA GLN A 193 2.06 7.79 -23.26
C GLN A 193 1.63 7.50 -21.83
N PHE A 194 0.46 6.89 -21.68
CA PHE A 194 -0.05 6.42 -20.39
C PHE A 194 0.05 4.90 -20.29
N ILE A 195 0.42 4.40 -19.12
CA ILE A 195 0.50 2.96 -18.83
C ILE A 195 -0.12 2.73 -17.45
N TRP A 196 -1.06 1.81 -17.37
CA TRP A 196 -1.64 1.35 -16.11
C TRP A 196 -1.31 -0.12 -15.88
N ALA A 197 -0.62 -0.43 -14.77
CA ALA A 197 -0.37 -1.80 -14.32
C ALA A 197 -1.38 -2.21 -13.27
N GLY A 198 -1.99 -3.38 -13.46
CA GLY A 198 -2.99 -3.93 -12.57
C GLY A 198 -4.22 -4.42 -13.30
N GLY A 199 -5.10 -5.09 -12.55
CA GLY A 199 -6.26 -5.74 -13.12
C GLY A 199 -7.39 -5.91 -12.11
N PHE A 200 -8.26 -6.86 -12.38
CA PHE A 200 -9.42 -7.18 -11.55
C PHE A 200 -9.07 -8.28 -10.55
N SER A 201 -8.47 -7.94 -9.40
CA SER A 201 -8.06 -8.92 -8.38
C SER A 201 -9.22 -9.75 -7.81
N PHE A 202 -10.43 -9.19 -7.84
CA PHE A 202 -11.66 -9.88 -7.43
C PHE A 202 -12.50 -10.39 -8.61
N GLY A 203 -11.99 -10.30 -9.84
CA GLY A 203 -12.73 -10.71 -11.03
C GLY A 203 -14.06 -9.96 -11.19
N PRO A 204 -15.15 -10.65 -11.63
CA PRO A 204 -16.45 -10.03 -11.90
C PRO A 204 -17.19 -9.42 -10.70
N ILE A 205 -16.76 -9.75 -9.45
CA ILE A 205 -17.34 -9.14 -8.23
C ILE A 205 -16.75 -7.78 -7.90
N THR A 206 -15.73 -7.33 -8.65
CA THR A 206 -15.21 -5.96 -8.55
C THR A 206 -16.32 -4.97 -8.85
N ASP A 207 -16.44 -3.91 -8.04
CA ASP A 207 -17.42 -2.87 -8.32
C ASP A 207 -17.08 -2.13 -9.63
N GLY A 208 -18.10 -1.96 -10.50
CA GLY A 208 -17.93 -1.38 -11.83
C GLY A 208 -17.24 -2.28 -12.86
N TYR A 209 -17.13 -3.60 -12.62
CA TYR A 209 -16.41 -4.54 -13.50
C TYR A 209 -16.76 -4.38 -14.99
N ASP A 210 -18.05 -4.38 -15.35
CA ASP A 210 -18.47 -4.32 -16.75
C ASP A 210 -18.06 -3.00 -17.43
N HIS A 211 -18.07 -1.89 -16.69
CA HIS A 211 -17.62 -0.58 -17.16
C HIS A 211 -16.10 -0.60 -17.42
N PHE A 212 -15.33 -0.99 -16.41
CA PHE A 212 -13.87 -1.00 -16.50
C PHE A 212 -13.36 -2.08 -17.47
N LYS A 213 -14.06 -3.19 -17.61
CA LYS A 213 -13.72 -4.23 -18.60
C LYS A 213 -13.80 -3.67 -20.02
N LYS A 214 -14.84 -2.86 -20.32
CA LYS A 214 -14.96 -2.18 -21.62
C LYS A 214 -13.83 -1.19 -21.86
N LEU A 215 -13.43 -0.45 -20.82
CA LEU A 215 -12.31 0.49 -20.88
C LEU A 215 -10.98 -0.23 -21.13
N VAL A 216 -10.74 -1.33 -20.44
CA VAL A 216 -9.51 -2.14 -20.59
C VAL A 216 -9.44 -2.80 -21.98
N ASP A 217 -10.59 -3.26 -22.50
CA ASP A 217 -10.67 -3.91 -23.82
C ASP A 217 -10.55 -2.89 -24.97
N ASN A 218 -10.95 -1.65 -24.75
CA ASN A 218 -10.93 -0.57 -25.76
C ASN A 218 -10.38 0.73 -25.14
N PRO A 219 -9.10 0.77 -24.77
CA PRO A 219 -8.49 1.95 -24.15
C PRO A 219 -8.27 3.08 -25.15
N PRO A 220 -8.09 4.33 -24.70
CA PRO A 220 -7.50 5.39 -25.49
C PRO A 220 -6.23 4.94 -26.21
N GLN A 221 -5.97 5.45 -27.42
CA GLN A 221 -4.85 5.01 -28.26
C GLN A 221 -3.48 5.14 -27.55
N ASN A 222 -3.34 6.13 -26.70
CA ASN A 222 -2.13 6.42 -25.93
C ASN A 222 -2.17 5.87 -24.49
N LEU A 223 -3.12 4.99 -24.17
CA LEU A 223 -3.21 4.29 -22.87
C LEU A 223 -3.06 2.78 -23.06
N LYS A 224 -2.11 2.20 -22.34
CA LYS A 224 -1.88 0.74 -22.29
C LYS A 224 -2.21 0.21 -20.91
N PHE A 225 -3.06 -0.82 -20.83
CA PHE A 225 -3.24 -1.64 -19.65
C PHE A 225 -2.36 -2.88 -19.77
N THR A 226 -1.51 -3.12 -18.75
CA THR A 226 -0.61 -4.29 -18.75
C THR A 226 -1.25 -5.53 -18.16
N GLY A 227 -2.37 -5.38 -17.44
CA GLY A 227 -2.87 -6.38 -16.51
C GLY A 227 -2.00 -6.47 -15.25
N ILE A 228 -2.23 -7.50 -14.44
CA ILE A 228 -1.42 -7.77 -13.25
C ILE A 228 -0.04 -8.25 -13.71
N ILE A 229 1.00 -7.60 -13.26
CA ILE A 229 2.40 -7.92 -13.58
C ILE A 229 3.18 -8.25 -12.31
N ASP A 230 4.28 -8.98 -12.46
CA ASP A 230 5.15 -9.32 -11.34
C ASP A 230 5.85 -8.07 -10.77
N ARG A 231 6.07 -8.03 -9.46
CA ARG A 231 6.74 -6.91 -8.77
C ARG A 231 8.10 -6.56 -9.40
N VAL A 232 8.86 -7.56 -9.84
CA VAL A 232 10.16 -7.33 -10.52
C VAL A 232 10.00 -6.49 -11.78
N LYS A 233 8.91 -6.68 -12.55
CA LYS A 233 8.61 -5.87 -13.73
C LYS A 233 8.08 -4.48 -13.40
N LEU A 234 7.45 -4.29 -12.24
CA LEU A 234 7.03 -2.95 -11.79
C LEU A 234 8.21 -1.99 -11.69
N VAL A 235 9.38 -2.47 -11.25
CA VAL A 235 10.61 -1.68 -11.17
C VAL A 235 10.96 -1.08 -12.54
N ASP A 236 10.87 -1.88 -13.61
CA ASP A 236 11.14 -1.42 -14.96
C ASP A 236 10.17 -0.28 -15.37
N TYR A 237 8.86 -0.47 -15.15
CA TYR A 237 7.87 0.55 -15.50
C TYR A 237 8.01 1.84 -14.68
N LEU A 238 8.28 1.74 -13.38
CA LEU A 238 8.53 2.88 -12.52
C LEU A 238 9.78 3.66 -12.95
N ASN A 239 10.84 2.96 -13.32
CA ASN A 239 12.08 3.58 -13.75
C ASN A 239 12.02 4.23 -15.14
N VAL A 240 11.18 3.75 -16.05
CA VAL A 240 11.03 4.36 -17.39
C VAL A 240 9.99 5.48 -17.42
N ALA A 241 9.16 5.60 -16.39
CA ALA A 241 8.18 6.66 -16.27
C ALA A 241 8.85 8.00 -15.94
N ASP A 242 8.37 9.06 -16.59
CA ASP A 242 8.73 10.43 -16.24
C ASP A 242 7.91 10.94 -15.05
N LEU A 243 6.71 10.36 -14.85
CA LEU A 243 5.79 10.70 -13.78
C LEU A 243 4.96 9.48 -13.37
N PHE A 244 4.90 9.22 -12.07
CA PHE A 244 3.91 8.31 -11.49
C PHE A 244 2.63 9.08 -11.14
N LEU A 245 1.48 8.59 -11.60
CA LEU A 245 0.17 9.21 -11.38
C LEU A 245 -0.80 8.24 -10.73
N LEU A 246 -1.30 8.57 -9.54
CA LEU A 246 -2.34 7.81 -8.85
C LEU A 246 -3.50 8.73 -8.46
N PRO A 247 -4.58 8.82 -9.29
CA PRO A 247 -5.70 9.72 -9.04
C PRO A 247 -6.79 9.08 -8.14
N SER A 248 -6.39 8.26 -7.17
CA SER A 248 -7.29 7.56 -6.25
C SER A 248 -8.18 8.50 -5.46
N PHE A 249 -9.42 8.09 -5.21
CA PHE A 249 -10.37 8.84 -4.38
C PHE A 249 -10.25 8.51 -2.91
N ASP A 250 -9.72 7.34 -2.56
CA ASP A 250 -9.47 6.92 -1.19
C ASP A 250 -8.32 5.91 -1.12
N GLU A 251 -7.47 6.06 -0.09
CA GLU A 251 -6.32 5.20 0.18
C GLU A 251 -6.06 5.12 1.69
N LEU A 252 -5.23 4.18 2.12
CA LEU A 252 -4.63 4.20 3.46
C LEU A 252 -3.21 4.74 3.42
N PHE A 253 -2.32 3.99 2.81
CA PHE A 253 -0.97 4.37 2.43
C PHE A 253 -0.52 3.42 1.31
N PRO A 254 -0.68 3.79 0.04
CA PRO A 254 -0.45 2.88 -1.07
C PRO A 254 1.03 2.54 -1.23
N MET A 255 1.32 1.23 -1.33
CA MET A 255 2.67 0.72 -1.57
C MET A 255 3.24 1.26 -2.88
N SER A 256 2.42 1.39 -3.91
CA SER A 256 2.84 1.91 -5.22
C SER A 256 3.45 3.31 -5.18
N VAL A 257 3.00 4.17 -4.27
CA VAL A 257 3.61 5.50 -4.06
C VAL A 257 5.02 5.35 -3.45
N LEU A 258 5.19 4.46 -2.47
CA LEU A 258 6.51 4.19 -1.88
C LEU A 258 7.45 3.52 -2.88
N GLU A 259 6.92 2.63 -3.71
CA GLU A 259 7.65 1.97 -4.80
C GLU A 259 8.13 3.00 -5.83
N ALA A 260 7.27 3.97 -6.20
CA ALA A 260 7.64 5.09 -7.07
C ALA A 260 8.72 5.98 -6.45
N PHE A 261 8.59 6.34 -5.17
CA PHE A 261 9.62 7.08 -4.44
C PHE A 261 10.96 6.34 -4.43
N SER A 262 10.94 5.02 -4.23
CA SER A 262 12.14 4.19 -4.17
C SER A 262 12.86 4.09 -5.53
N CYS A 263 12.12 4.20 -6.63
CA CYS A 263 12.67 4.29 -7.99
C CYS A 263 13.07 5.74 -8.39
N GLY A 264 12.90 6.73 -7.48
CA GLY A 264 13.18 8.13 -7.77
C GLY A 264 12.21 8.76 -8.77
N THR A 265 11.02 8.18 -8.97
CA THR A 265 10.04 8.66 -9.94
C THR A 265 9.21 9.79 -9.31
N PRO A 266 9.10 10.96 -9.95
CA PRO A 266 8.21 12.05 -9.52
C PRO A 266 6.76 11.57 -9.40
N VAL A 267 6.04 12.04 -8.38
CA VAL A 267 4.70 11.55 -8.04
C VAL A 267 3.66 12.67 -8.14
N LEU A 268 2.52 12.37 -8.80
CA LEU A 268 1.33 13.22 -8.85
C LEU A 268 0.14 12.43 -8.31
N LEU A 269 -0.53 12.96 -7.28
CA LEU A 269 -1.65 12.31 -6.60
C LEU A 269 -2.88 13.19 -6.59
N ARG A 270 -4.06 12.59 -6.35
CA ARG A 270 -5.22 13.37 -5.94
C ARG A 270 -4.93 14.03 -4.58
N ASP A 271 -5.40 15.27 -4.40
CA ASP A 271 -5.26 15.98 -3.13
C ASP A 271 -6.20 15.38 -2.07
N LEU A 272 -5.65 14.50 -1.24
CA LEU A 272 -6.35 13.83 -0.16
C LEU A 272 -5.69 14.16 1.20
N ASP A 273 -6.52 14.41 2.23
CA ASP A 273 -6.05 14.70 3.59
C ASP A 273 -5.12 13.61 4.13
N LEU A 274 -5.40 12.35 3.78
CA LEU A 274 -4.59 11.22 4.22
C LEU A 274 -3.14 11.28 3.71
N TYR A 275 -2.89 11.82 2.50
CA TYR A 275 -1.53 11.99 2.01
C TYR A 275 -0.80 13.13 2.71
N ARG A 276 -1.52 14.22 3.03
CA ARG A 276 -0.95 15.32 3.80
C ARG A 276 -0.50 14.89 5.20
N ALA A 277 -1.15 13.92 5.80
CA ALA A 277 -0.78 13.38 7.12
C ALA A 277 0.54 12.57 7.12
N ILE A 278 0.99 12.08 5.96
CA ILE A 278 2.13 11.14 5.87
C ILE A 278 3.23 11.58 4.91
N ILE A 279 2.90 12.10 3.73
CA ILE A 279 3.87 12.39 2.65
C ILE A 279 3.78 13.83 2.13
N ASP A 280 3.30 14.77 2.96
CA ASP A 280 3.20 16.17 2.56
C ASP A 280 4.54 16.73 2.09
N GLY A 281 4.50 17.49 1.00
CA GLY A 281 5.69 18.11 0.39
C GLY A 281 6.52 17.20 -0.52
N TYR A 282 6.25 15.87 -0.59
CA TYR A 282 7.01 14.95 -1.44
C TYR A 282 6.36 14.69 -2.83
N TYR A 283 5.15 15.18 -3.07
CA TYR A 283 4.40 14.91 -4.29
C TYR A 283 3.69 16.15 -4.83
N MET A 284 3.39 16.14 -6.11
CA MET A 284 2.46 17.10 -6.73
C MET A 284 1.02 16.64 -6.46
N SER A 285 0.08 17.59 -6.33
CA SER A 285 -1.32 17.24 -6.10
C SER A 285 -2.29 18.05 -6.94
N GLY A 286 -3.46 17.47 -7.20
CA GLY A 286 -4.61 18.12 -7.81
C GLY A 286 -5.92 17.55 -7.25
N LYS A 287 -6.90 18.40 -6.99
CA LYS A 287 -8.18 18.01 -6.36
C LYS A 287 -9.07 17.19 -7.27
N ASP A 288 -9.04 17.51 -8.55
CA ASP A 288 -9.90 16.95 -9.57
C ASP A 288 -9.16 16.75 -10.89
N PHE A 289 -9.87 16.27 -11.89
CA PHE A 289 -9.34 16.07 -13.23
C PHE A 289 -8.68 17.35 -13.80
N VAL A 290 -9.26 18.53 -13.60
CA VAL A 290 -8.76 19.78 -14.18
C VAL A 290 -7.43 20.17 -13.56
N GLU A 291 -7.33 20.12 -12.23
CA GLU A 291 -6.08 20.42 -11.52
C GLU A 291 -5.01 19.35 -11.80
N LEU A 292 -5.36 18.05 -11.82
CA LEU A 292 -4.45 16.99 -12.18
C LEU A 292 -3.89 17.17 -13.60
N ASN A 293 -4.76 17.50 -14.56
CA ASN A 293 -4.33 17.78 -15.94
C ASN A 293 -3.40 19.00 -16.01
N THR A 294 -3.73 20.06 -15.30
CA THR A 294 -2.89 21.27 -15.23
C THR A 294 -1.51 20.95 -14.66
N ARG A 295 -1.44 20.17 -13.57
CA ARG A 295 -0.18 19.76 -12.96
C ARG A 295 0.66 18.85 -13.85
N LEU A 296 -0.01 17.89 -14.52
CA LEU A 296 0.63 17.00 -15.48
C LEU A 296 1.26 17.78 -16.65
N ARG A 297 0.51 18.69 -17.26
CA ARG A 297 1.01 19.52 -18.37
C ARG A 297 2.17 20.41 -17.92
N PHE A 298 2.01 21.05 -16.76
CA PHE A 298 3.06 21.88 -16.18
C PHE A 298 4.35 21.08 -15.94
N ALA A 299 4.26 19.88 -15.33
CA ALA A 299 5.41 19.02 -15.10
C ALA A 299 6.10 18.59 -16.40
N LYS A 300 5.31 18.27 -17.46
CA LYS A 300 5.87 17.91 -18.76
C LYS A 300 6.62 19.08 -19.42
N GLU A 301 6.10 20.30 -19.29
CA GLU A 301 6.65 21.51 -19.91
C GLU A 301 7.84 22.10 -19.11
N HIS A 302 8.03 21.65 -17.87
CA HIS A 302 9.03 22.16 -16.92
C HIS A 302 9.92 21.04 -16.36
N PRO A 303 10.96 20.59 -17.09
CA PRO A 303 11.84 19.51 -16.65
C PRO A 303 12.53 19.77 -15.30
N GLU A 304 12.75 21.03 -14.95
CA GLU A 304 13.31 21.44 -13.66
C GLU A 304 12.38 21.09 -12.48
N ILE A 305 11.06 21.12 -12.70
CA ILE A 305 10.07 20.71 -11.70
C ILE A 305 10.11 19.18 -11.52
N LEU A 306 10.20 18.42 -12.60
CA LEU A 306 10.39 16.97 -12.52
C LEU A 306 11.66 16.61 -11.75
N ALA A 307 12.80 17.28 -12.03
CA ALA A 307 14.04 17.06 -11.32
C ALA A 307 13.90 17.36 -9.81
N GLN A 308 13.22 18.44 -9.43
CA GLN A 308 12.92 18.75 -8.03
C GLN A 308 12.12 17.64 -7.36
N TYR A 309 11.03 17.17 -8.00
CA TYR A 309 10.21 16.09 -7.43
C TYR A 309 10.89 14.72 -7.46
N GLN A 310 11.87 14.51 -8.36
CA GLN A 310 12.73 13.34 -8.31
C GLN A 310 13.61 13.35 -7.03
N ASP A 311 14.18 14.49 -6.68
CA ASP A 311 14.96 14.63 -5.43
C ASP A 311 14.07 14.47 -4.19
N LEU A 312 12.83 14.98 -4.22
CA LEU A 312 11.85 14.78 -3.16
C LEU A 312 11.44 13.30 -3.04
N SER A 313 11.28 12.58 -4.16
CA SER A 313 11.03 11.13 -4.16
C SER A 313 12.18 10.36 -3.51
N ARG A 314 13.44 10.70 -3.81
CA ARG A 314 14.62 10.10 -3.16
C ARG A 314 14.66 10.39 -1.64
N ALA A 315 14.29 11.59 -1.23
CA ALA A 315 14.20 11.97 0.19
C ALA A 315 13.10 11.16 0.91
N ALA A 316 11.90 11.06 0.31
CA ALA A 316 10.81 10.23 0.83
C ALA A 316 11.22 8.75 0.94
N SER A 317 11.89 8.21 -0.10
CA SER A 317 12.39 6.84 -0.10
C SER A 317 13.35 6.54 1.05
N ALA A 318 14.15 7.50 1.48
CA ALA A 318 15.03 7.33 2.64
C ALA A 318 14.22 7.23 3.95
N GLN A 319 13.18 8.04 4.10
CA GLN A 319 12.30 8.04 5.27
C GLN A 319 11.46 6.76 5.37
N TYR A 320 11.00 6.21 4.24
CA TYR A 320 10.16 5.01 4.17
C TYR A 320 10.96 3.78 3.73
N SER A 321 12.24 3.72 4.10
CA SER A 321 13.13 2.60 3.78
C SER A 321 13.09 1.48 4.82
N GLU A 322 13.47 0.28 4.41
CA GLU A 322 13.68 -0.85 5.30
C GLU A 322 14.66 -0.50 6.43
N ASP A 323 15.76 0.20 6.11
CA ASP A 323 16.78 0.58 7.09
C ASP A 323 16.19 1.45 8.22
N HIS A 324 15.40 2.47 7.85
CA HIS A 324 14.75 3.33 8.85
C HIS A 324 13.70 2.59 9.67
N LEU A 325 12.89 1.72 9.05
CA LEU A 325 11.81 1.02 9.73
C LEU A 325 12.28 -0.18 10.57
N THR A 326 13.50 -0.68 10.37
CA THR A 326 14.05 -1.81 11.13
C THR A 326 14.07 -1.51 12.63
N GLU A 327 14.59 -0.35 13.06
CA GLU A 327 14.66 0.02 14.48
C GLU A 327 13.26 0.24 15.07
N ILE A 328 12.36 0.91 14.33
CA ILE A 328 10.98 1.17 14.76
C ILE A 328 10.25 -0.16 15.02
N TRP A 329 10.38 -1.16 14.15
CA TRP A 329 9.75 -2.45 14.34
C TRP A 329 10.42 -3.27 15.45
N ARG A 330 11.76 -3.18 15.60
CA ARG A 330 12.48 -3.82 16.71
C ARG A 330 11.96 -3.32 18.06
N ASP A 331 11.97 -2.00 18.23
CA ASP A 331 11.55 -1.34 19.47
C ASP A 331 10.07 -1.64 19.77
N PHE A 332 9.22 -1.58 18.76
CA PHE A 332 7.80 -1.89 18.91
C PHE A 332 7.56 -3.32 19.43
N TYR A 333 8.16 -4.33 18.81
CA TYR A 333 7.94 -5.71 19.27
C TYR A 333 8.58 -6.00 20.62
N GLN A 334 9.73 -5.40 20.93
CA GLN A 334 10.34 -5.52 22.27
C GLN A 334 9.48 -4.86 23.33
N GLU A 335 8.92 -3.68 23.09
CA GLU A 335 7.95 -3.01 23.95
C GLU A 335 6.72 -3.90 24.19
N GLN A 336 6.13 -4.44 23.12
CA GLN A 336 4.95 -5.29 23.21
C GLN A 336 5.24 -6.59 23.99
N TYR A 337 6.42 -7.17 23.83
CA TYR A 337 6.85 -8.32 24.63
C TYR A 337 6.98 -7.98 26.12
N LYS A 338 7.62 -6.87 26.46
CA LYS A 338 7.75 -6.39 27.84
C LYS A 338 6.39 -6.19 28.49
N LEU A 339 5.50 -5.45 27.84
CA LEU A 339 4.12 -5.22 28.28
C LEU A 339 3.35 -6.55 28.45
N GLY A 340 3.50 -7.48 27.53
CA GLY A 340 2.86 -8.79 27.61
C GLY A 340 3.34 -9.62 28.81
N ARG A 341 4.61 -9.50 29.18
CA ARG A 341 5.19 -10.13 30.39
C ARG A 341 4.64 -9.47 31.67
N GLU A 342 4.65 -8.15 31.73
CA GLU A 342 4.16 -7.38 32.89
C GLU A 342 2.66 -7.63 33.16
N LEU A 343 1.86 -7.79 32.11
CA LEU A 343 0.42 -8.03 32.20
C LEU A 343 0.06 -9.54 32.32
N GLY A 344 1.05 -10.44 32.40
CA GLY A 344 0.82 -11.88 32.51
C GLY A 344 0.18 -12.54 31.27
N GLN A 345 0.23 -11.88 30.12
CA GLN A 345 -0.27 -12.40 28.84
C GLN A 345 0.69 -13.43 28.22
N ILE A 346 1.98 -13.31 28.49
CA ILE A 346 3.03 -14.22 28.03
C ILE A 346 3.41 -15.14 29.19
N ARG A 347 3.11 -16.43 29.08
CA ARG A 347 3.21 -17.42 30.14
C ARG A 347 4.36 -18.42 29.95
N TYR A 348 5.01 -18.43 28.80
CA TYR A 348 6.04 -19.40 28.47
C TYR A 348 7.42 -18.75 28.48
N GLU A 349 8.35 -19.35 29.19
CA GLU A 349 9.79 -19.05 29.19
C GLU A 349 10.51 -19.72 28.02
#